data_b3434681a618812e81fb395f9c0ea307
#
_entry.id   b3434681a618812e81fb395f9c0ea307
#
_cell.length_a   1.000
_cell.length_b   1.000
_cell.length_c   1.000
_cell.angle_alpha   90.00
_cell.angle_beta   90.00
_cell.angle_gamma   90.00
#
_symmetry.space_group_name_H-M   'P 1'
#
loop_
_entity.id
_entity.type
_entity.pdbx_description
1 polymer ?
#
loop_
_entity_poly.entity_id
_entity_poly.type
_entity_poly.pdbx_seq_one_letter_code
_entity_poly.pdbx_strand_id
1 'polypeptide(L)'
;MRLIKARIWGFQSFSDSGDIEFRDGINLIIGQNNAGKSALLRALRPELPDDRHRAPGRWQAHTLGALEISLTIDTSGAEIREWMLRSGAPQLFPIPREQSQNCNAFMCAIFERPSLPLSVTRAVPHGFSAPYPSHGLFRDDKQQQRLCARVTPSNGRLTIQASGIDNNPHHDALPKLLYAAWQRDMFYFAAERVAAGQAPGGYADRLAPDAANLPNILHSLHNERGNLFEKLVAHLRGIFPTVGNLSIRTMPGSSNLEVRVWPTEAMERVELSFPLNASGTGVAQAIALLTAIMTIDKAIIIIDEINSFLHPSAIKALLRILQTQYAQHQYIISTHASDVISFSNPTTIHLVKREGYESRVEHLDVAKIETFREVSEHLGISMADVFAAERIIWVEGQTEELCFPYLYQQTKGPLPRGTIFASVAATGDFHLNKRDRTLVYEIYSRLSAAAASLVVAVAFSFDSENLTESEKGDMQRRAKGALHFLPRRHLECYFIDPAAIAAFIVSKDPQSAQSVAPDSVQMALQQAAAEKPFHLSEWTGDILAEPWLARVDAAKLIDTVCGTLSDQRVRFAKKADSLYMLRHILENDSSRLNPLRDFVASLVDAVTQTPPS
;
A
#
# COMPACT_ATOMS: atom_id res chain seq x y z
N MET A 1 -10.55 10.65 -21.84
CA MET A 1 -9.07 10.58 -21.70
C MET A 1 -8.71 9.66 -20.55
N ARG A 2 -7.69 8.76 -20.69
CA ARG A 2 -7.16 7.89 -19.65
C ARG A 2 -5.66 7.67 -19.84
N LEU A 3 -4.94 7.49 -18.75
CA LEU A 3 -3.52 7.10 -18.76
C LEU A 3 -3.42 5.59 -18.96
N ILE A 4 -2.69 5.14 -19.98
CA ILE A 4 -2.44 3.71 -20.23
C ILE A 4 -1.09 3.31 -19.65
N LYS A 5 -0.06 4.16 -19.84
CA LYS A 5 1.31 3.84 -19.52
C LYS A 5 2.10 5.07 -19.12
N ALA A 6 3.00 4.91 -18.18
CA ALA A 6 4.01 5.91 -17.82
C ALA A 6 5.39 5.28 -17.70
N ARG A 7 6.44 6.04 -18.00
CA ARG A 7 7.82 5.72 -17.67
C ARG A 7 8.52 6.97 -17.17
N ILE A 8 9.18 6.84 -16.04
CA ILE A 8 9.82 7.94 -15.33
C ILE A 8 11.32 7.73 -15.36
N TRP A 9 12.04 8.66 -15.95
CA TRP A 9 13.50 8.63 -16.04
C TRP A 9 14.10 9.87 -15.41
N GLY A 10 15.05 9.67 -14.49
CA GLY A 10 15.85 10.76 -13.92
C GLY A 10 15.07 11.71 -13.02
N PHE A 11 13.99 11.28 -12.35
CA PHE A 11 13.15 12.12 -11.49
C PHE A 11 13.12 11.62 -10.05
N GLN A 12 13.43 12.52 -9.10
CA GLN A 12 13.44 12.25 -7.64
C GLN A 12 14.20 10.96 -7.29
N SER A 13 13.50 9.93 -6.81
CA SER A 13 14.10 8.64 -6.45
C SER A 13 14.22 7.65 -7.62
N PHE A 14 13.73 7.99 -8.82
CA PHE A 14 13.78 7.11 -9.99
C PHE A 14 14.93 7.47 -10.92
N SER A 15 15.89 6.58 -11.11
CA SER A 15 16.81 6.63 -12.26
C SER A 15 16.10 6.13 -13.52
N ASP A 16 15.36 5.03 -13.42
CA ASP A 16 14.44 4.49 -14.42
C ASP A 16 13.37 3.64 -13.71
N SER A 17 12.10 4.00 -13.87
CA SER A 17 11.00 3.24 -13.28
C SER A 17 10.67 1.96 -14.05
N GLY A 18 11.15 1.79 -15.27
CA GLY A 18 10.55 0.89 -16.24
C GLY A 18 9.15 1.36 -16.66
N ASP A 19 8.49 0.53 -17.45
CA ASP A 19 7.14 0.79 -17.94
C ASP A 19 6.10 0.46 -16.85
N ILE A 20 5.22 1.43 -16.55
CA ILE A 20 4.15 1.30 -15.57
C ILE A 20 2.81 1.34 -16.32
N GLU A 21 2.07 0.26 -16.30
CA GLU A 21 0.79 0.13 -17.01
C GLU A 21 -0.39 0.45 -16.09
N PHE A 22 -1.35 1.22 -16.60
CA PHE A 22 -2.57 1.59 -15.90
C PHE A 22 -3.80 1.10 -16.67
N ARG A 23 -4.88 0.82 -15.93
CA ARG A 23 -6.16 0.37 -16.50
C ARG A 23 -7.30 1.26 -16.00
N ASP A 24 -8.48 1.07 -16.56
CA ASP A 24 -9.71 1.69 -16.04
C ASP A 24 -9.97 1.23 -14.60
N GLY A 25 -10.67 2.05 -13.81
CA GLY A 25 -10.94 1.79 -12.42
C GLY A 25 -9.78 2.14 -11.48
N ILE A 26 -9.57 1.35 -10.44
CA ILE A 26 -8.60 1.64 -9.38
C ILE A 26 -7.25 0.97 -9.66
N ASN A 27 -6.20 1.79 -9.76
CA ASN A 27 -4.81 1.37 -9.88
C ASN A 27 -4.10 1.68 -8.56
N LEU A 28 -3.59 0.66 -7.88
CA LEU A 28 -2.89 0.83 -6.61
C LEU A 28 -1.39 0.95 -6.78
N ILE A 29 -0.81 1.89 -6.06
CA ILE A 29 0.63 2.07 -5.89
C ILE A 29 0.94 1.79 -4.43
N ILE A 30 1.53 0.62 -4.15
CA ILE A 30 1.83 0.16 -2.79
C ILE A 30 3.33 0.15 -2.53
N GLY A 31 3.72 0.12 -1.27
CA GLY A 31 5.13 0.05 -0.85
C GLY A 31 5.35 0.73 0.49
N GLN A 32 6.56 0.55 1.03
CA GLN A 32 6.98 1.15 2.30
C GLN A 32 6.93 2.69 2.28
N ASN A 33 6.94 3.29 3.48
CA ASN A 33 7.18 4.73 3.61
C ASN A 33 8.55 5.07 3.02
N ASN A 34 8.60 6.20 2.29
CA ASN A 34 9.81 6.64 1.59
C ASN A 34 10.31 5.72 0.45
N ALA A 35 9.50 4.77 -0.02
CA ALA A 35 9.86 3.92 -1.16
C ALA A 35 9.86 4.66 -2.50
N GLY A 36 9.19 5.83 -2.59
CA GLY A 36 9.08 6.60 -3.84
C GLY A 36 7.66 6.66 -4.42
N LYS A 37 6.63 6.18 -3.70
CA LYS A 37 5.22 6.24 -4.15
C LYS A 37 4.81 7.66 -4.55
N SER A 38 5.01 8.63 -3.65
CA SER A 38 4.69 10.04 -3.92
C SER A 38 5.53 10.63 -5.05
N ALA A 39 6.78 10.18 -5.25
CA ALA A 39 7.61 10.58 -6.38
C ALA A 39 6.99 10.14 -7.71
N LEU A 40 6.52 8.89 -7.79
CA LEU A 40 5.81 8.37 -8.94
C LEU A 40 4.55 9.20 -9.24
N LEU A 41 3.72 9.44 -8.22
CA LEU A 41 2.48 10.20 -8.40
C LEU A 41 2.75 11.67 -8.79
N ARG A 42 3.78 12.30 -8.22
CA ARG A 42 4.19 13.68 -8.57
C ARG A 42 4.66 13.79 -10.02
N ALA A 43 5.28 12.75 -10.57
CA ALA A 43 5.67 12.71 -11.98
C ALA A 43 4.47 12.83 -12.95
N LEU A 44 3.27 12.49 -12.49
CA LEU A 44 2.04 12.58 -13.28
C LEU A 44 1.32 13.94 -13.15
N ARG A 45 1.69 14.82 -12.20
CA ARG A 45 1.03 16.12 -12.01
C ARG A 45 1.10 17.00 -13.24
N PRO A 46 0.13 17.91 -13.47
CA PRO A 46 0.20 18.86 -14.59
C PRO A 46 1.49 19.67 -14.59
N GLU A 47 1.89 20.18 -13.43
CA GLU A 47 3.17 20.87 -13.24
C GLU A 47 4.25 19.88 -12.86
N LEU A 48 5.36 19.88 -13.60
CA LEU A 48 6.49 19.00 -13.35
C LEU A 48 7.66 19.84 -12.80
N PRO A 49 8.02 19.73 -11.51
CA PRO A 49 9.20 20.41 -10.98
C PRO A 49 10.49 19.81 -11.57
N ASP A 50 11.51 20.64 -11.77
CA ASP A 50 12.86 20.17 -12.16
C ASP A 50 13.60 19.56 -10.96
N ASP A 51 13.10 18.41 -10.49
CA ASP A 51 13.67 17.68 -9.36
C ASP A 51 14.31 16.38 -9.85
N ARG A 52 15.53 16.54 -10.36
CA ARG A 52 16.28 15.46 -11.04
C ARG A 52 16.81 14.45 -10.05
N HIS A 53 16.88 13.19 -10.49
CA HIS A 53 17.41 12.09 -9.71
C HIS A 53 18.87 12.34 -9.33
N ARG A 54 19.18 12.10 -8.05
CA ARG A 54 20.51 12.27 -7.45
C ARG A 54 21.01 10.95 -6.90
N ALA A 55 22.12 10.48 -7.43
CA ALA A 55 22.86 9.33 -6.93
C ALA A 55 24.31 9.73 -6.63
N PRO A 56 25.03 9.06 -5.70
CA PRO A 56 26.38 9.45 -5.29
C PRO A 56 27.35 9.62 -6.45
N GLY A 57 27.38 8.71 -7.42
CA GLY A 57 28.25 8.79 -8.58
C GLY A 57 27.97 9.99 -9.49
N ARG A 58 26.69 10.35 -9.67
CA ARG A 58 26.29 11.54 -10.45
C ARG A 58 26.59 12.83 -9.71
N TRP A 59 26.45 12.83 -8.39
CA TRP A 59 26.79 13.98 -7.56
C TRP A 59 28.29 14.30 -7.62
N GLN A 60 29.14 13.28 -7.51
CA GLN A 60 30.59 13.44 -7.62
C GLN A 60 31.04 13.94 -9.00
N ALA A 61 30.37 13.52 -10.06
CA ALA A 61 30.64 13.95 -11.42
C ALA A 61 30.00 15.32 -11.76
N HIS A 62 29.25 15.95 -10.84
CA HIS A 62 28.43 17.16 -11.07
C HIS A 62 27.52 17.06 -12.31
N THR A 63 27.15 15.84 -12.70
CA THR A 63 26.28 15.58 -13.85
C THR A 63 24.84 15.34 -13.38
N LEU A 64 23.94 16.27 -13.70
CA LEU A 64 22.52 16.02 -13.58
C LEU A 64 22.09 15.17 -14.78
N GLY A 65 21.51 13.99 -14.50
CA GLY A 65 20.96 13.14 -15.55
C GLY A 65 19.83 13.83 -16.32
N ALA A 66 19.51 13.32 -17.50
CA ALA A 66 18.32 13.75 -18.23
C ALA A 66 17.08 13.42 -17.38
N LEU A 67 16.13 14.36 -17.33
CA LEU A 67 14.80 14.15 -16.78
C LEU A 67 13.86 13.93 -17.95
N GLU A 68 13.27 12.76 -18.03
CA GLU A 68 12.30 12.41 -19.08
C GLU A 68 11.15 11.60 -18.47
N ILE A 69 9.93 12.04 -18.75
CA ILE A 69 8.72 11.33 -18.33
C ILE A 69 7.86 11.11 -19.57
N SER A 70 7.78 9.86 -20.00
CA SER A 70 6.98 9.46 -21.15
C SER A 70 5.63 8.94 -20.67
N LEU A 71 4.54 9.43 -21.29
CA LEU A 71 3.17 9.02 -21.01
C LEU A 71 2.53 8.48 -22.28
N THR A 72 1.76 7.42 -22.18
CA THR A 72 0.82 7.00 -23.22
C THR A 72 -0.59 7.24 -22.69
N ILE A 73 -1.31 8.13 -23.36
CA ILE A 73 -2.65 8.57 -22.98
C ILE A 73 -3.61 8.16 -24.07
N ASP A 74 -4.65 7.42 -23.71
CA ASP A 74 -5.73 7.08 -24.62
C ASP A 74 -6.81 8.16 -24.57
N THR A 75 -7.26 8.58 -25.75
CA THR A 75 -8.35 9.52 -25.91
C THR A 75 -9.26 9.07 -27.06
N SER A 76 -10.44 9.62 -27.17
CA SER A 76 -11.32 9.40 -28.29
C SER A 76 -11.28 10.56 -29.29
N GLY A 77 -11.62 10.30 -30.53
CA GLY A 77 -11.79 11.36 -31.52
C GLY A 77 -12.84 12.38 -31.12
N ALA A 78 -13.89 11.95 -30.44
CA ALA A 78 -14.91 12.84 -29.88
C ALA A 78 -14.34 13.82 -28.86
N GLU A 79 -13.46 13.35 -27.95
CA GLU A 79 -12.76 14.21 -26.99
C GLU A 79 -11.85 15.22 -27.70
N ILE A 80 -11.10 14.78 -28.72
CA ILE A 80 -10.25 15.69 -29.52
C ILE A 80 -11.11 16.77 -30.20
N ARG A 81 -12.24 16.40 -30.79
CA ARG A 81 -13.19 17.34 -31.40
C ARG A 81 -13.69 18.36 -30.37
N GLU A 82 -14.02 17.91 -29.18
CA GLU A 82 -14.45 18.78 -28.07
C GLU A 82 -13.35 19.75 -27.64
N TRP A 83 -12.10 19.27 -27.49
CA TRP A 83 -10.97 20.13 -27.16
C TRP A 83 -10.72 21.21 -28.21
N MET A 84 -10.85 20.87 -29.49
CA MET A 84 -10.75 21.85 -30.59
C MET A 84 -11.87 22.90 -30.50
N LEU A 85 -13.10 22.50 -30.24
CA LEU A 85 -14.22 23.42 -30.03
C LEU A 85 -13.99 24.37 -28.85
N ARG A 86 -13.50 23.84 -27.75
CA ARG A 86 -13.21 24.62 -26.52
C ARG A 86 -12.02 25.57 -26.68
N SER A 87 -11.07 25.27 -27.56
CA SER A 87 -9.89 26.12 -27.77
C SER A 87 -10.23 27.52 -28.26
N GLY A 88 -11.37 27.70 -28.94
CA GLY A 88 -11.82 28.99 -29.47
C GLY A 88 -10.94 29.55 -30.58
N ALA A 89 -9.83 28.90 -30.92
CA ALA A 89 -8.84 29.35 -31.90
C ALA A 89 -8.60 28.29 -32.98
N PRO A 90 -8.19 28.70 -34.19
CA PRO A 90 -7.81 27.78 -35.26
C PRO A 90 -6.66 26.86 -34.80
N GLN A 91 -6.81 25.57 -35.04
CA GLN A 91 -5.83 24.54 -34.74
C GLN A 91 -5.30 23.90 -36.01
N LEU A 92 -4.02 23.52 -36.00
CA LEU A 92 -3.43 22.78 -37.12
C LEU A 92 -3.24 21.32 -36.71
N PHE A 93 -3.62 20.41 -37.60
CA PHE A 93 -3.56 18.97 -37.40
C PHE A 93 -2.85 18.32 -38.60
N PRO A 94 -1.74 17.60 -38.40
CA PRO A 94 -1.02 16.97 -39.51
C PRO A 94 -1.87 15.90 -40.19
N ILE A 95 -1.88 15.93 -41.54
CA ILE A 95 -2.60 14.97 -42.38
C ILE A 95 -1.68 14.39 -43.46
N PRO A 96 -1.94 13.17 -43.95
CA PRO A 96 -1.22 12.64 -45.09
C PRO A 96 -1.43 13.52 -46.33
N ARG A 97 -0.40 13.69 -47.16
CA ARG A 97 -0.47 14.50 -48.37
C ARG A 97 -1.57 14.05 -49.34
N GLU A 98 -1.80 12.73 -49.41
CA GLU A 98 -2.83 12.12 -50.25
C GLU A 98 -4.25 12.52 -49.82
N GLN A 99 -4.42 12.97 -48.59
CA GLN A 99 -5.71 13.40 -48.03
C GLN A 99 -5.99 14.89 -48.22
N SER A 100 -5.19 15.61 -49.02
CA SER A 100 -5.35 17.06 -49.24
C SER A 100 -6.73 17.43 -49.78
N GLN A 101 -7.25 16.68 -50.72
CA GLN A 101 -8.58 16.90 -51.31
C GLN A 101 -9.71 16.36 -50.43
N ASN A 102 -9.43 15.37 -49.59
CA ASN A 102 -10.38 14.72 -48.67
C ASN A 102 -10.15 15.09 -47.19
N CYS A 103 -9.53 16.24 -46.94
CA CYS A 103 -9.14 16.69 -45.60
C CYS A 103 -10.30 16.62 -44.58
N ASN A 104 -11.50 17.05 -44.98
CA ASN A 104 -12.69 17.02 -44.15
C ASN A 104 -13.10 15.57 -43.78
N ALA A 105 -13.14 14.68 -44.76
CA ALA A 105 -13.50 13.28 -44.53
C ALA A 105 -12.46 12.57 -43.64
N PHE A 106 -11.17 12.85 -43.83
CA PHE A 106 -10.10 12.31 -42.99
C PHE A 106 -10.23 12.76 -41.53
N MET A 107 -10.46 14.04 -41.29
CA MET A 107 -10.65 14.55 -39.93
C MET A 107 -11.95 14.02 -39.29
N CYS A 108 -13.04 13.89 -40.05
CA CYS A 108 -14.27 13.27 -39.55
C CYS A 108 -14.02 11.80 -39.12
N ALA A 109 -13.30 11.04 -39.94
CA ALA A 109 -12.92 9.67 -39.59
C ALA A 109 -12.04 9.57 -38.31
N ILE A 110 -11.20 10.59 -38.05
CA ILE A 110 -10.47 10.69 -36.78
C ILE A 110 -11.42 10.97 -35.61
N PHE A 111 -12.36 11.91 -35.79
CA PHE A 111 -13.33 12.26 -34.73
C PHE A 111 -14.29 11.13 -34.37
N GLU A 112 -14.48 10.17 -35.25
CA GLU A 112 -15.29 8.97 -35.02
C GLU A 112 -14.53 7.83 -34.32
N ARG A 113 -13.19 7.94 -34.17
CA ARG A 113 -12.39 6.89 -33.52
C ARG A 113 -12.73 6.78 -32.04
N PRO A 114 -13.06 5.56 -31.52
CA PRO A 114 -13.38 5.37 -30.13
C PRO A 114 -12.12 5.40 -29.22
N SER A 115 -10.94 5.12 -29.79
CA SER A 115 -9.66 5.09 -29.07
C SER A 115 -8.54 5.58 -30.00
N LEU A 116 -7.70 6.45 -29.45
CA LEU A 116 -6.50 6.98 -30.09
C LEU A 116 -5.41 7.14 -29.04
N PRO A 117 -4.53 6.15 -28.89
CA PRO A 117 -3.42 6.23 -27.94
C PRO A 117 -2.36 7.22 -28.44
N LEU A 118 -2.01 8.18 -27.59
CA LEU A 118 -1.03 9.23 -27.87
C LEU A 118 0.17 9.06 -26.94
N SER A 119 1.36 8.90 -27.50
CA SER A 119 2.61 8.87 -26.75
C SER A 119 3.22 10.26 -26.71
N VAL A 120 3.41 10.79 -25.50
CA VAL A 120 3.96 12.13 -25.26
C VAL A 120 5.06 12.09 -24.23
N THR A 121 6.01 13.01 -24.34
CA THR A 121 7.04 13.27 -23.34
C THR A 121 6.70 14.59 -22.64
N ARG A 122 6.88 14.64 -21.35
CA ARG A 122 6.64 15.83 -20.55
C ARG A 122 7.77 16.85 -20.68
N ALA A 123 7.40 18.10 -20.91
CA ALA A 123 8.32 19.23 -20.84
C ALA A 123 8.31 19.83 -19.43
N VAL A 124 9.48 20.30 -18.97
CA VAL A 124 9.65 20.98 -17.69
C VAL A 124 9.60 22.49 -17.91
N PRO A 125 8.86 23.25 -17.10
CA PRO A 125 7.91 22.82 -16.05
C PRO A 125 6.53 22.43 -16.61
N HIS A 126 6.19 22.81 -17.83
CA HIS A 126 4.86 22.67 -18.41
C HIS A 126 4.90 22.16 -19.85
N GLY A 127 3.87 21.41 -20.25
CA GLY A 127 3.63 21.02 -21.61
C GLY A 127 3.89 19.56 -21.92
N PHE A 128 3.47 19.18 -23.11
CA PHE A 128 3.76 17.90 -23.76
C PHE A 128 4.50 18.13 -25.07
N SER A 129 5.47 17.28 -25.35
CA SER A 129 6.07 17.12 -26.66
C SER A 129 5.78 15.71 -27.18
N ALA A 130 5.74 15.55 -28.48
CA ALA A 130 5.53 14.26 -29.11
C ALA A 130 6.30 14.18 -30.44
N PRO A 131 6.58 12.96 -30.94
CA PRO A 131 7.02 12.80 -32.33
C PRO A 131 5.99 13.42 -33.30
N TYR A 132 6.48 14.00 -34.36
CA TYR A 132 5.58 14.58 -35.38
C TYR A 132 5.34 13.57 -36.51
N PRO A 133 4.09 13.25 -36.86
CA PRO A 133 2.81 13.67 -36.26
C PRO A 133 2.50 12.94 -34.94
N SER A 134 1.97 13.67 -33.96
CA SER A 134 1.72 13.15 -32.61
C SER A 134 0.69 12.01 -32.52
N HIS A 135 -0.23 11.97 -33.49
CA HIS A 135 -1.28 10.94 -33.52
C HIS A 135 -0.82 9.60 -34.12
N GLY A 136 0.36 9.53 -34.75
CA GLY A 136 0.93 8.31 -35.27
C GLY A 136 0.11 7.56 -36.36
N LEU A 137 -0.94 8.19 -36.88
CA LEU A 137 -1.86 7.55 -37.83
C LEU A 137 -1.24 7.30 -39.19
N PHE A 138 -0.16 7.97 -39.49
CA PHE A 138 0.66 7.71 -40.68
C PHE A 138 2.14 7.93 -40.32
N ARG A 139 3.00 7.20 -40.96
CA ARG A 139 4.46 7.40 -40.92
C ARG A 139 4.88 8.01 -42.23
N ASP A 140 5.68 9.03 -42.18
CA ASP A 140 6.33 9.58 -43.35
C ASP A 140 7.75 9.02 -43.41
N ASP A 141 7.94 7.93 -44.16
CA ASP A 141 9.24 7.27 -44.33
C ASP A 141 10.19 8.05 -45.25
N LYS A 142 9.69 9.10 -45.87
CA LYS A 142 10.47 9.96 -46.78
C LYS A 142 10.32 11.39 -46.32
N GLN A 143 11.39 12.13 -46.13
CA GLN A 143 11.46 13.56 -45.77
C GLN A 143 10.54 14.49 -46.64
N GLN A 144 9.31 14.08 -46.89
CA GLN A 144 8.39 14.79 -47.78
C GLN A 144 7.58 15.81 -47.00
N GLN A 145 7.26 16.86 -47.69
CA GLN A 145 6.40 17.95 -47.26
C GLN A 145 5.05 17.42 -46.75
N ARG A 146 4.76 17.65 -45.46
CA ARG A 146 3.50 17.26 -44.83
C ARG A 146 2.46 18.34 -45.05
N LEU A 147 1.19 17.96 -45.02
CA LEU A 147 0.07 18.88 -45.03
C LEU A 147 -0.55 19.00 -43.66
N CYS A 148 -1.17 20.11 -43.37
CA CYS A 148 -2.00 20.27 -42.19
C CYS A 148 -3.44 20.56 -42.57
N ALA A 149 -4.36 20.00 -41.81
CA ALA A 149 -5.72 20.47 -41.73
C ALA A 149 -5.79 21.67 -40.80
N ARG A 150 -6.33 22.79 -41.24
CA ARG A 150 -6.71 23.90 -40.36
C ARG A 150 -8.15 23.66 -39.92
N VAL A 151 -8.31 23.45 -38.61
CA VAL A 151 -9.59 23.22 -37.93
C VAL A 151 -9.96 24.49 -37.18
N THR A 152 -11.02 25.17 -37.61
CA THR A 152 -11.47 26.44 -37.03
C THR A 152 -12.80 26.24 -36.32
N PRO A 153 -12.87 26.47 -34.97
CA PRO A 153 -14.14 26.46 -34.27
C PRO A 153 -14.96 27.73 -34.57
N SER A 154 -16.24 27.53 -34.89
CA SER A 154 -17.19 28.62 -35.10
C SER A 154 -18.60 28.16 -34.76
N ASN A 155 -19.29 28.90 -33.89
CA ASN A 155 -20.71 28.66 -33.54
C ASN A 155 -20.99 27.16 -33.15
N GLY A 156 -20.13 26.54 -32.39
CA GLY A 156 -20.29 25.15 -31.94
C GLY A 156 -19.99 24.08 -33.02
N ARG A 157 -19.49 24.51 -34.18
CA ARG A 157 -19.09 23.63 -35.28
C ARG A 157 -17.61 23.79 -35.61
N LEU A 158 -17.03 22.79 -36.25
CA LEU A 158 -15.66 22.83 -36.76
C LEU A 158 -15.69 23.00 -38.29
N THR A 159 -15.00 24.03 -38.81
CA THR A 159 -14.71 24.17 -40.22
C THR A 159 -13.31 23.63 -40.47
N ILE A 160 -13.18 22.71 -41.42
CA ILE A 160 -11.94 22.01 -41.73
C ILE A 160 -11.51 22.35 -43.16
N GLN A 161 -10.29 22.83 -43.30
CA GLN A 161 -9.69 23.22 -44.58
C GLN A 161 -8.25 22.71 -44.68
N ALA A 162 -7.81 22.33 -45.87
CA ALA A 162 -6.39 22.01 -46.07
C ALA A 162 -5.55 23.31 -45.99
N SER A 163 -4.46 23.27 -45.24
CA SER A 163 -3.58 24.42 -44.94
C SER A 163 -2.20 24.25 -45.57
N GLY A 164 -2.13 23.91 -46.82
CA GLY A 164 -0.84 23.86 -47.52
C GLY A 164 0.23 22.96 -46.87
N ILE A 165 1.45 23.07 -47.40
CA ILE A 165 2.61 22.28 -46.92
C ILE A 165 3.13 22.89 -45.64
N ASP A 166 3.25 22.06 -44.59
CA ASP A 166 3.77 22.48 -43.28
C ASP A 166 4.58 21.35 -42.63
N ASN A 167 5.87 21.57 -42.45
CA ASN A 167 6.78 20.61 -41.84
C ASN A 167 7.18 21.01 -40.42
N ASN A 168 6.59 22.08 -39.88
CA ASN A 168 6.94 22.55 -38.55
C ASN A 168 6.24 21.71 -37.45
N PRO A 169 6.97 20.93 -36.66
CA PRO A 169 6.37 20.10 -35.60
C PRO A 169 5.65 20.94 -34.54
N HIS A 170 5.97 22.23 -34.40
CA HIS A 170 5.25 23.12 -33.49
C HIS A 170 3.84 23.49 -33.95
N HIS A 171 3.49 23.20 -35.20
CA HIS A 171 2.16 23.39 -35.72
C HIS A 171 1.22 22.21 -35.48
N ASP A 172 1.70 21.10 -34.95
CA ASP A 172 0.84 20.03 -34.41
C ASP A 172 0.16 20.51 -33.12
N ALA A 173 -1.14 20.77 -33.21
CA ALA A 173 -1.91 21.28 -32.08
C ALA A 173 -2.20 20.23 -31.01
N LEU A 174 -2.11 18.94 -31.35
CA LEU A 174 -2.60 17.87 -30.50
C LEU A 174 -1.83 17.75 -29.15
N PRO A 175 -0.50 17.86 -29.07
CA PRO A 175 0.19 17.86 -27.79
C PRO A 175 -0.25 19.00 -26.87
N LYS A 176 -0.52 20.19 -27.41
CA LYS A 176 -1.00 21.35 -26.64
C LYS A 176 -2.43 21.15 -26.14
N LEU A 177 -3.32 20.65 -27.02
CA LEU A 177 -4.70 20.35 -26.65
C LEU A 177 -4.78 19.26 -25.60
N LEU A 178 -3.97 18.20 -25.74
CA LEU A 178 -3.88 17.11 -24.79
C LEU A 178 -3.36 17.61 -23.43
N TYR A 179 -2.34 18.49 -23.42
CA TYR A 179 -1.85 19.08 -22.19
C TYR A 179 -2.89 19.94 -21.47
N ALA A 180 -3.63 20.77 -22.23
CA ALA A 180 -4.73 21.55 -21.67
C ALA A 180 -5.85 20.66 -21.10
N ALA A 181 -6.15 19.55 -21.74
CA ALA A 181 -7.09 18.55 -21.23
C ALA A 181 -6.53 17.85 -19.98
N TRP A 182 -5.23 17.52 -19.98
CA TRP A 182 -4.54 16.95 -18.82
C TRP A 182 -4.61 17.86 -17.60
N GLN A 183 -4.29 19.16 -17.77
CA GLN A 183 -4.42 20.15 -16.70
C GLN A 183 -5.86 20.29 -16.18
N ARG A 184 -6.83 20.15 -17.08
CA ARG A 184 -8.24 20.29 -16.74
C ARG A 184 -8.80 19.05 -16.05
N ASP A 185 -8.53 17.85 -16.56
CA ASP A 185 -9.25 16.60 -16.20
C ASP A 185 -8.45 15.69 -15.26
N MET A 186 -7.27 16.12 -14.80
CA MET A 186 -6.49 15.42 -13.82
C MET A 186 -6.51 16.16 -12.49
N PHE A 187 -6.83 15.42 -11.42
CA PHE A 187 -6.85 15.92 -10.05
C PHE A 187 -5.81 15.19 -9.21
N TYR A 188 -5.07 15.93 -8.42
CA TYR A 188 -4.06 15.38 -7.53
C TYR A 188 -4.36 15.77 -6.09
N PHE A 189 -4.76 14.80 -5.28
CA PHE A 189 -4.99 14.93 -3.85
C PHE A 189 -3.74 14.49 -3.10
N ALA A 190 -2.97 15.47 -2.64
CA ALA A 190 -1.75 15.22 -1.86
C ALA A 190 -2.07 14.68 -0.47
N ALA A 191 -1.09 14.01 0.15
CA ALA A 191 -1.14 13.62 1.56
C ALA A 191 -1.17 14.83 2.53
N GLU A 192 -0.86 16.03 2.04
CA GLU A 192 -0.87 17.27 2.83
C GLU A 192 -2.26 17.90 2.92
N ARG A 193 -2.46 18.77 3.92
CA ARG A 193 -3.75 19.41 4.20
C ARG A 193 -4.24 20.26 3.04
N VAL A 194 -5.47 20.04 2.62
CA VAL A 194 -6.18 20.95 1.71
C VAL A 194 -6.76 22.09 2.53
N ALA A 195 -6.26 23.30 2.33
CA ALA A 195 -6.81 24.52 2.96
C ALA A 195 -8.04 25.00 2.15
N ALA A 196 -9.14 24.24 2.22
CA ALA A 196 -10.28 24.39 1.32
C ALA A 196 -11.54 24.98 1.98
N GLY A 197 -11.45 25.46 3.23
CA GLY A 197 -12.62 25.91 3.99
C GLY A 197 -13.09 27.32 3.70
N GLN A 198 -12.26 28.19 3.09
CA GLN A 198 -12.57 29.57 2.78
C GLN A 198 -11.99 29.98 1.43
N ALA A 199 -12.72 30.82 0.68
CA ALA A 199 -12.25 31.40 -0.59
C ALA A 199 -12.86 32.77 -0.81
N PRO A 200 -12.23 33.67 -1.58
CA PRO A 200 -12.86 34.89 -2.05
C PRO A 200 -14.18 34.59 -2.76
N GLY A 201 -15.21 35.41 -2.53
CA GLY A 201 -16.51 35.25 -3.20
C GLY A 201 -16.36 35.33 -4.72
N GLY A 202 -17.04 34.44 -5.44
CA GLY A 202 -17.01 34.38 -6.89
C GLY A 202 -17.74 33.14 -7.39
N TYR A 203 -18.07 33.15 -8.68
CA TYR A 203 -18.67 32.00 -9.36
C TYR A 203 -17.57 31.00 -9.77
N ALA A 204 -17.83 29.72 -9.58
CA ALA A 204 -17.02 28.66 -10.14
C ALA A 204 -17.95 27.48 -10.53
N ASP A 205 -17.72 26.94 -11.71
CA ASP A 205 -18.43 25.78 -12.25
C ASP A 205 -17.62 24.48 -12.14
N ARG A 206 -16.33 24.61 -11.78
CA ARG A 206 -15.39 23.52 -11.71
C ARG A 206 -14.37 23.69 -10.56
N LEU A 207 -14.07 22.58 -9.90
CA LEU A 207 -13.04 22.54 -8.86
C LEU A 207 -11.64 22.77 -9.44
N ALA A 208 -10.87 23.66 -8.81
CA ALA A 208 -9.45 23.84 -9.11
C ALA A 208 -8.65 22.59 -8.67
N PRO A 209 -7.54 22.26 -9.37
CA PRO A 209 -6.74 21.07 -9.03
C PRO A 209 -6.22 21.03 -7.60
N ASP A 210 -6.01 22.20 -6.97
CA ASP A 210 -5.59 22.39 -5.57
C ASP A 210 -6.76 22.52 -4.60
N ALA A 211 -8.00 22.42 -5.10
CA ALA A 211 -9.25 22.61 -4.36
C ALA A 211 -9.39 23.98 -3.65
N ALA A 212 -8.58 24.99 -4.00
CA ALA A 212 -8.63 26.31 -3.36
C ALA A 212 -9.99 27.02 -3.51
N ASN A 213 -10.73 26.75 -4.59
CA ASN A 213 -12.06 27.31 -4.87
C ASN A 213 -13.22 26.41 -4.40
N LEU A 214 -12.99 25.46 -3.51
CA LEU A 214 -14.02 24.54 -3.04
C LEU A 214 -15.29 25.27 -2.50
N PRO A 215 -15.18 26.36 -1.69
CA PRO A 215 -16.34 27.08 -1.23
C PRO A 215 -17.20 27.65 -2.37
N ASN A 216 -16.57 28.12 -3.46
CA ASN A 216 -17.27 28.66 -4.64
C ASN A 216 -18.04 27.57 -5.38
N ILE A 217 -17.42 26.39 -5.60
CA ILE A 217 -18.09 25.25 -6.23
C ILE A 217 -19.27 24.78 -5.40
N LEU A 218 -19.08 24.61 -4.09
CA LEU A 218 -20.15 24.17 -3.19
C LEU A 218 -21.30 25.18 -3.18
N HIS A 219 -20.99 26.49 -3.24
CA HIS A 219 -21.98 27.55 -3.35
C HIS A 219 -22.76 27.45 -4.66
N SER A 220 -22.08 27.26 -5.80
CA SER A 220 -22.73 27.07 -7.10
C SER A 220 -23.58 25.79 -7.13
N LEU A 221 -23.06 24.66 -6.57
CA LEU A 221 -23.82 23.41 -6.48
C LEU A 221 -25.10 23.58 -5.64
N HIS A 222 -24.97 24.23 -4.49
CA HIS A 222 -26.12 24.46 -3.61
C HIS A 222 -27.22 25.30 -4.29
N ASN A 223 -26.85 26.34 -5.05
CA ASN A 223 -27.79 27.28 -5.64
C ASN A 223 -28.35 26.82 -7.00
N GLU A 224 -27.53 26.12 -7.83
CA GLU A 224 -27.88 25.82 -9.21
C GLU A 224 -28.12 24.32 -9.45
N ARG A 225 -27.53 23.44 -8.63
CA ARG A 225 -27.58 21.99 -8.76
C ARG A 225 -27.86 21.33 -7.41
N GLY A 226 -28.92 21.74 -6.72
CA GLY A 226 -29.25 21.31 -5.37
C GLY A 226 -29.31 19.79 -5.19
N ASN A 227 -29.76 19.06 -6.21
CA ASN A 227 -29.74 17.59 -6.21
C ASN A 227 -28.33 16.98 -6.10
N LEU A 228 -27.32 17.60 -6.71
CA LEU A 228 -25.92 17.15 -6.56
C LEU A 228 -25.36 17.52 -5.19
N PHE A 229 -25.74 18.67 -4.67
CA PHE A 229 -25.34 19.07 -3.34
C PHE A 229 -25.94 18.15 -2.26
N GLU A 230 -27.22 17.81 -2.36
CA GLU A 230 -27.87 16.84 -1.47
C GLU A 230 -27.21 15.44 -1.56
N LYS A 231 -26.87 15.00 -2.77
CA LYS A 231 -26.15 13.74 -2.99
C LYS A 231 -24.75 13.77 -2.38
N LEU A 232 -24.04 14.90 -2.45
CA LEU A 232 -22.74 15.10 -1.80
C LEU A 232 -22.88 14.94 -0.28
N VAL A 233 -23.87 15.61 0.33
CA VAL A 233 -24.15 15.52 1.77
C VAL A 233 -24.51 14.09 2.17
N ALA A 234 -25.31 13.39 1.37
CA ALA A 234 -25.66 11.99 1.61
C ALA A 234 -24.44 11.07 1.60
N HIS A 235 -23.50 11.28 0.66
CA HIS A 235 -22.23 10.53 0.64
C HIS A 235 -21.39 10.82 1.88
N LEU A 236 -21.29 12.08 2.29
CA LEU A 236 -20.54 12.47 3.49
C LEU A 236 -21.10 11.84 4.76
N ARG A 237 -22.41 11.78 4.92
CA ARG A 237 -23.07 11.07 6.04
C ARG A 237 -22.70 9.58 6.05
N GLY A 238 -22.65 8.97 4.88
CA GLY A 238 -22.24 7.56 4.73
C GLY A 238 -20.77 7.30 5.08
N ILE A 239 -19.90 8.29 4.88
CA ILE A 239 -18.47 8.19 5.20
C ILE A 239 -18.20 8.61 6.65
N PHE A 240 -18.84 9.70 7.11
CA PHE A 240 -18.64 10.30 8.43
C PHE A 240 -19.98 10.41 9.19
N PRO A 241 -20.29 9.47 10.08
CA PRO A 241 -21.54 9.53 10.87
C PRO A 241 -21.66 10.79 11.73
N THR A 242 -20.58 11.51 11.98
CA THR A 242 -20.53 12.76 12.74
C THR A 242 -20.82 14.01 11.90
N VAL A 243 -21.00 13.87 10.59
CA VAL A 243 -21.34 14.95 9.67
C VAL A 243 -22.82 14.82 9.29
N GLY A 244 -23.66 15.73 9.82
CA GLY A 244 -25.10 15.75 9.51
C GLY A 244 -25.43 16.56 8.26
N ASN A 245 -24.77 17.72 8.07
CA ASN A 245 -25.05 18.59 6.92
C ASN A 245 -23.87 19.53 6.61
N LEU A 246 -23.95 20.21 5.46
CA LEU A 246 -23.04 21.27 5.05
C LEU A 246 -23.82 22.54 4.74
N SER A 247 -23.22 23.69 4.97
CA SER A 247 -23.69 24.96 4.46
C SER A 247 -22.55 25.86 4.01
N ILE A 248 -22.85 26.78 3.10
CA ILE A 248 -21.91 27.78 2.63
C ILE A 248 -22.49 29.16 3.00
N ARG A 249 -21.68 29.99 3.65
CA ARG A 249 -22.10 31.35 3.98
C ARG A 249 -21.06 32.38 3.57
N THR A 250 -21.47 33.60 3.38
CA THR A 250 -20.58 34.74 3.33
C THR A 250 -20.10 35.07 4.74
N MET A 251 -18.81 35.29 4.92
CA MET A 251 -18.25 35.63 6.23
C MET A 251 -18.67 37.06 6.62
N PRO A 252 -19.04 37.28 7.90
CA PRO A 252 -19.37 38.63 8.38
C PRO A 252 -18.20 39.60 8.15
N GLY A 253 -18.50 40.76 7.56
CA GLY A 253 -17.49 41.79 7.28
C GLY A 253 -16.52 41.52 6.14
N SER A 254 -16.76 40.47 5.33
CA SER A 254 -15.92 40.08 4.22
C SER A 254 -16.77 39.58 3.05
N SER A 255 -16.24 39.61 1.83
CA SER A 255 -16.85 38.97 0.67
C SER A 255 -16.46 37.47 0.53
N ASN A 256 -15.69 36.93 1.48
CA ASN A 256 -15.24 35.55 1.42
C ASN A 256 -16.36 34.58 1.76
N LEU A 257 -16.37 33.45 1.06
CA LEU A 257 -17.22 32.32 1.35
C LEU A 257 -16.54 31.40 2.37
N GLU A 258 -17.33 30.86 3.30
CA GLU A 258 -16.90 29.87 4.29
C GLU A 258 -17.79 28.64 4.25
N VAL A 259 -17.18 27.45 4.19
CA VAL A 259 -17.89 26.18 4.32
C VAL A 259 -18.02 25.82 5.78
N ARG A 260 -19.23 25.45 6.20
CA ARG A 260 -19.54 25.02 7.57
C ARG A 260 -20.06 23.60 7.60
N VAL A 261 -19.63 22.87 8.61
CA VAL A 261 -20.03 21.49 8.89
C VAL A 261 -21.00 21.48 10.06
N TRP A 262 -22.10 20.75 9.89
CA TRP A 262 -23.14 20.58 10.92
C TRP A 262 -23.07 19.15 11.47
N PRO A 263 -23.09 18.97 12.81
CA PRO A 263 -23.12 17.65 13.43
C PRO A 263 -24.44 16.90 13.21
N THR A 264 -25.54 17.65 12.99
CA THR A 264 -26.90 17.13 12.81
C THR A 264 -27.45 17.48 11.43
N GLU A 265 -28.50 16.78 10.98
CA GLU A 265 -29.19 17.11 9.74
C GLU A 265 -29.91 18.45 9.78
N ALA A 266 -30.46 18.80 10.95
CA ALA A 266 -31.14 20.07 11.16
C ALA A 266 -30.12 21.20 11.32
N MET A 267 -30.24 22.23 10.49
CA MET A 267 -29.38 23.43 10.52
C MET A 267 -30.08 24.53 11.32
N GLU A 268 -30.29 24.32 12.63
CA GLU A 268 -31.10 25.19 13.44
C GLU A 268 -30.49 26.57 13.71
N ARG A 269 -29.23 26.58 14.18
CA ARG A 269 -28.49 27.81 14.52
C ARG A 269 -27.06 27.69 14.07
N VAL A 270 -26.54 28.71 13.38
CA VAL A 270 -25.19 28.72 12.80
C VAL A 270 -24.09 28.53 13.84
N GLU A 271 -24.34 28.92 15.10
CA GLU A 271 -23.42 28.76 16.22
C GLU A 271 -23.16 27.27 16.56
N LEU A 272 -24.08 26.38 16.18
CA LEU A 272 -23.94 24.92 16.37
C LEU A 272 -23.12 24.26 15.28
N SER A 273 -22.82 24.98 14.21
CA SER A 273 -21.92 24.51 13.14
C SER A 273 -20.49 24.99 13.39
N PHE A 274 -19.53 24.36 12.76
CA PHE A 274 -18.13 24.77 12.82
C PHE A 274 -17.53 24.93 11.42
N PRO A 275 -16.53 25.80 11.24
CA PRO A 275 -15.84 25.96 9.96
C PRO A 275 -15.19 24.65 9.51
N LEU A 276 -15.17 24.39 8.19
CA LEU A 276 -14.52 23.20 7.63
C LEU A 276 -13.05 23.09 8.05
N ASN A 277 -12.34 24.22 8.17
CA ASN A 277 -10.95 24.25 8.63
C ASN A 277 -10.77 23.82 10.11
N ALA A 278 -11.83 23.85 10.90
CA ALA A 278 -11.86 23.35 12.29
C ALA A 278 -12.31 21.87 12.37
N SER A 279 -12.78 21.30 11.27
CA SER A 279 -13.09 19.88 11.18
C SER A 279 -11.81 19.05 11.00
N GLY A 280 -11.90 17.74 11.18
CA GLY A 280 -10.80 16.85 10.85
C GLY A 280 -10.40 16.96 9.38
N THR A 281 -9.11 16.87 9.09
CA THR A 281 -8.54 16.99 7.72
C THR A 281 -9.17 16.02 6.73
N GLY A 282 -9.58 14.84 7.18
CA GLY A 282 -10.24 13.84 6.35
C GLY A 282 -11.60 14.29 5.79
N VAL A 283 -12.36 15.10 6.54
CA VAL A 283 -13.65 15.63 6.07
C VAL A 283 -13.43 16.58 4.90
N ALA A 284 -12.48 17.52 5.01
CA ALA A 284 -12.18 18.47 3.94
C ALA A 284 -11.69 17.77 2.65
N GLN A 285 -10.82 16.77 2.78
CA GLN A 285 -10.36 15.99 1.64
C GLN A 285 -11.49 15.18 1.00
N ALA A 286 -12.34 14.54 1.79
CA ALA A 286 -13.46 13.78 1.25
C ALA A 286 -14.45 14.69 0.51
N ILE A 287 -14.74 15.90 1.04
CA ILE A 287 -15.57 16.89 0.36
C ILE A 287 -14.95 17.29 -0.98
N ALA A 288 -13.66 17.65 -1.00
CA ALA A 288 -12.98 18.05 -2.22
C ALA A 288 -12.97 16.92 -3.26
N LEU A 289 -12.63 15.69 -2.85
CA LEU A 289 -12.62 14.51 -3.72
C LEU A 289 -14.02 14.22 -4.28
N LEU A 290 -15.03 14.15 -3.43
CA LEU A 290 -16.41 13.92 -3.85
C LEU A 290 -16.89 15.02 -4.80
N THR A 291 -16.59 16.29 -4.50
CA THR A 291 -16.92 17.41 -5.38
C THR A 291 -16.27 17.24 -6.77
N ALA A 292 -14.99 16.86 -6.84
CA ALA A 292 -14.31 16.63 -8.11
C ALA A 292 -14.98 15.52 -8.93
N ILE A 293 -15.21 14.34 -8.34
CA ILE A 293 -15.76 13.19 -9.05
C ILE A 293 -17.24 13.35 -9.42
N MET A 294 -17.98 14.18 -8.68
CA MET A 294 -19.41 14.43 -8.95
C MET A 294 -19.66 15.50 -10.00
N THR A 295 -18.71 16.40 -10.21
CA THR A 295 -18.86 17.54 -11.12
C THR A 295 -18.26 17.32 -12.51
N ILE A 296 -17.57 16.20 -12.72
CA ILE A 296 -16.89 15.88 -13.97
C ILE A 296 -17.32 14.50 -14.44
N ASP A 297 -17.59 14.37 -15.76
CA ASP A 297 -18.04 13.09 -16.32
C ASP A 297 -16.94 12.04 -16.34
N LYS A 298 -15.70 12.41 -16.69
CA LYS A 298 -14.55 11.52 -16.76
C LYS A 298 -13.26 12.25 -16.40
N ALA A 299 -12.56 11.75 -15.40
CA ALA A 299 -11.32 12.35 -14.90
C ALA A 299 -10.29 11.28 -14.53
N ILE A 300 -9.02 11.70 -14.42
CA ILE A 300 -7.94 10.94 -13.78
C ILE A 300 -7.77 11.50 -12.37
N ILE A 301 -8.00 10.67 -11.37
CA ILE A 301 -7.98 11.06 -9.97
C ILE A 301 -6.78 10.39 -9.30
N ILE A 302 -5.81 11.18 -8.89
CA ILE A 302 -4.63 10.72 -8.18
C ILE A 302 -4.80 11.05 -6.70
N ILE A 303 -4.66 10.04 -5.83
CA ILE A 303 -4.78 10.19 -4.38
C ILE A 303 -3.49 9.67 -3.74
N ASP A 304 -2.73 10.58 -3.14
CA ASP A 304 -1.51 10.22 -2.42
C ASP A 304 -1.85 9.91 -0.96
N GLU A 305 -1.59 8.67 -0.54
CA GLU A 305 -1.81 8.17 0.82
C GLU A 305 -3.27 8.32 1.33
N ILE A 306 -4.23 7.69 0.65
CA ILE A 306 -5.67 7.75 1.01
C ILE A 306 -5.97 7.45 2.48
N ASN A 307 -5.10 6.67 3.13
CA ASN A 307 -5.24 6.27 4.54
C ASN A 307 -4.72 7.29 5.55
N SER A 308 -4.02 8.35 5.13
CA SER A 308 -3.35 9.27 6.06
C SER A 308 -4.31 10.10 6.93
N PHE A 309 -5.57 10.26 6.49
CA PHE A 309 -6.53 11.15 7.13
C PHE A 309 -7.89 10.52 7.42
N LEU A 310 -8.10 9.27 7.01
CA LEU A 310 -9.37 8.58 7.12
C LEU A 310 -9.27 7.34 8.00
N HIS A 311 -10.24 7.18 8.88
CA HIS A 311 -10.41 5.92 9.62
C HIS A 311 -10.74 4.77 8.65
N PRO A 312 -10.34 3.53 8.91
CA PRO A 312 -10.58 2.38 8.01
C PRO A 312 -12.03 2.23 7.55
N SER A 313 -13.01 2.48 8.43
CA SER A 313 -14.43 2.45 8.05
C SER A 313 -14.80 3.53 7.03
N ALA A 314 -14.24 4.73 7.15
CA ALA A 314 -14.46 5.84 6.21
C ALA A 314 -13.80 5.54 4.85
N ILE A 315 -12.60 4.94 4.85
CA ILE A 315 -11.92 4.49 3.63
C ILE A 315 -12.78 3.46 2.90
N LYS A 316 -13.30 2.45 3.61
CA LYS A 316 -14.16 1.41 3.04
C LYS A 316 -15.42 2.01 2.39
N ALA A 317 -16.09 2.95 3.08
CA ALA A 317 -17.27 3.63 2.57
C ALA A 317 -16.93 4.47 1.32
N LEU A 318 -15.83 5.23 1.36
CA LEU A 318 -15.35 6.03 0.23
C LEU A 318 -15.02 5.16 -0.98
N LEU A 319 -14.19 4.13 -0.82
CA LEU A 319 -13.82 3.21 -1.91
C LEU A 319 -15.04 2.56 -2.55
N ARG A 320 -16.04 2.17 -1.75
CA ARG A 320 -17.31 1.64 -2.25
C ARG A 320 -18.03 2.65 -3.14
N ILE A 321 -18.08 3.92 -2.74
CA ILE A 321 -18.70 5.00 -3.54
C ILE A 321 -17.94 5.16 -4.87
N LEU A 322 -16.59 5.20 -4.85
CA LEU A 322 -15.77 5.33 -6.05
C LEU A 322 -16.04 4.18 -7.02
N GLN A 323 -16.11 2.95 -6.54
CA GLN A 323 -16.29 1.75 -7.37
C GLN A 323 -17.71 1.60 -7.95
N THR A 324 -18.73 1.95 -7.19
CA THR A 324 -20.11 1.64 -7.56
C THR A 324 -20.84 2.80 -8.22
N GLN A 325 -20.51 4.03 -7.87
CA GLN A 325 -21.24 5.21 -8.34
C GLN A 325 -20.43 6.09 -9.28
N TYR A 326 -19.10 6.00 -9.21
CA TYR A 326 -18.18 6.84 -10.00
C TYR A 326 -17.09 6.00 -10.69
N ALA A 327 -17.45 4.80 -11.13
CA ALA A 327 -16.55 3.87 -11.82
C ALA A 327 -16.05 4.36 -13.19
N GLN A 328 -16.64 5.42 -13.76
CA GLN A 328 -16.23 6.02 -15.02
C GLN A 328 -14.88 6.75 -14.93
N HIS A 329 -14.42 7.10 -13.73
CA HIS A 329 -13.11 7.73 -13.52
C HIS A 329 -11.99 6.70 -13.45
N GLN A 330 -10.79 7.14 -13.78
CA GLN A 330 -9.56 6.39 -13.52
C GLN A 330 -8.95 6.87 -12.22
N TYR A 331 -8.73 5.96 -11.28
CA TYR A 331 -8.13 6.26 -9.99
C TYR A 331 -6.71 5.69 -9.93
N ILE A 332 -5.76 6.50 -9.43
CA ILE A 332 -4.38 6.07 -9.14
C ILE A 332 -4.14 6.41 -7.67
N ILE A 333 -4.10 5.41 -6.82
CA ILE A 333 -4.13 5.58 -5.37
C ILE A 333 -2.85 5.01 -4.76
N SER A 334 -2.09 5.83 -4.02
CA SER A 334 -1.01 5.32 -3.20
C SER A 334 -1.48 4.94 -1.81
N THR A 335 -0.92 3.88 -1.28
CA THR A 335 -1.20 3.42 0.08
C THR A 335 -0.10 2.50 0.61
N HIS A 336 -0.01 2.42 1.92
CA HIS A 336 0.73 1.37 2.64
C HIS A 336 -0.21 0.53 3.52
N ALA A 337 -1.54 0.83 3.52
CA ALA A 337 -2.51 0.17 4.37
C ALA A 337 -3.13 -1.06 3.68
N SER A 338 -3.12 -2.19 4.39
CA SER A 338 -3.73 -3.44 3.96
C SER A 338 -5.22 -3.32 3.67
N ASP A 339 -5.94 -2.53 4.48
CA ASP A 339 -7.38 -2.33 4.34
C ASP A 339 -7.76 -1.70 2.99
N VAL A 340 -6.93 -0.77 2.49
CA VAL A 340 -7.14 -0.17 1.17
C VAL A 340 -7.01 -1.22 0.07
N ILE A 341 -5.99 -2.09 0.16
CA ILE A 341 -5.77 -3.18 -0.80
C ILE A 341 -6.97 -4.13 -0.78
N SER A 342 -7.45 -4.48 0.42
CA SER A 342 -8.57 -5.41 0.60
C SER A 342 -9.91 -4.86 0.09
N PHE A 343 -10.16 -3.55 0.25
CA PHE A 343 -11.47 -2.97 -0.10
C PHE A 343 -11.52 -2.31 -1.48
N SER A 344 -10.37 -2.07 -2.13
CA SER A 344 -10.32 -1.29 -3.37
C SER A 344 -10.63 -2.09 -4.63
N ASN A 345 -10.62 -3.43 -4.60
CA ASN A 345 -10.79 -4.29 -5.78
C ASN A 345 -10.03 -3.72 -7.00
N PRO A 346 -8.69 -3.64 -6.94
CA PRO A 346 -7.90 -2.89 -7.90
C PRO A 346 -7.80 -3.61 -9.25
N THR A 347 -7.72 -2.85 -10.32
CA THR A 347 -7.46 -3.37 -11.67
C THR A 347 -5.98 -3.60 -11.94
N THR A 348 -5.10 -2.83 -11.29
CA THR A 348 -3.65 -3.02 -11.30
C THR A 348 -3.06 -2.75 -9.92
N ILE A 349 -1.97 -3.44 -9.61
CA ILE A 349 -1.20 -3.19 -8.39
C ILE A 349 0.27 -3.06 -8.77
N HIS A 350 0.90 -1.97 -8.35
CA HIS A 350 2.31 -1.70 -8.54
C HIS A 350 3.00 -1.56 -7.19
N LEU A 351 3.99 -2.40 -6.94
CA LEU A 351 4.83 -2.35 -5.75
C LEU A 351 6.03 -1.47 -6.02
N VAL A 352 6.17 -0.39 -5.24
CA VAL A 352 7.34 0.47 -5.27
C VAL A 352 8.29 0.07 -4.16
N LYS A 353 9.50 -0.34 -4.55
CA LYS A 353 10.61 -0.69 -3.66
C LYS A 353 11.73 0.34 -3.79
N ARG A 354 12.48 0.56 -2.73
CA ARG A 354 13.64 1.42 -2.74
C ARG A 354 14.89 0.65 -2.33
N GLU A 355 15.89 0.65 -3.20
CA GLU A 355 17.21 0.09 -2.96
C GLU A 355 18.24 1.22 -2.93
N GLY A 356 18.70 1.58 -1.75
CA GLY A 356 19.62 2.71 -1.57
C GLY A 356 19.02 4.04 -2.03
N TYR A 357 19.51 4.58 -3.13
CA TYR A 357 19.07 5.86 -3.70
C TYR A 357 18.01 5.72 -4.80
N GLU A 358 17.74 4.50 -5.25
CA GLU A 358 16.89 4.22 -6.42
C GLU A 358 15.59 3.54 -6.02
N SER A 359 14.50 4.01 -6.62
CA SER A 359 13.19 3.36 -6.54
C SER A 359 12.93 2.54 -7.81
N ARG A 360 12.32 1.37 -7.64
CA ARG A 360 11.88 0.49 -8.73
C ARG A 360 10.40 0.19 -8.59
N VAL A 361 9.74 -0.06 -9.71
CA VAL A 361 8.31 -0.42 -9.76
C VAL A 361 8.18 -1.84 -10.29
N GLU A 362 7.49 -2.68 -9.56
CA GLU A 362 7.16 -4.04 -9.95
C GLU A 362 5.65 -4.16 -10.12
N HIS A 363 5.21 -4.72 -11.25
CA HIS A 363 3.80 -5.03 -11.45
C HIS A 363 3.44 -6.34 -10.74
N LEU A 364 2.39 -6.30 -9.91
CA LEU A 364 1.90 -7.47 -9.19
C LEU A 364 0.64 -8.03 -9.86
N ASP A 365 0.58 -9.35 -9.96
CA ASP A 365 -0.61 -10.05 -10.45
C ASP A 365 -1.74 -9.98 -9.41
N VAL A 366 -2.83 -9.29 -9.74
CA VAL A 366 -3.98 -9.07 -8.84
C VAL A 366 -4.57 -10.40 -8.37
N ALA A 367 -4.68 -11.39 -9.24
CA ALA A 367 -5.26 -12.70 -8.87
C ALA A 367 -4.40 -13.44 -7.83
N LYS A 368 -3.06 -13.33 -7.93
CA LYS A 368 -2.15 -13.90 -6.93
C LYS A 368 -2.27 -13.17 -5.58
N ILE A 369 -2.47 -11.85 -5.61
CA ILE A 369 -2.65 -11.05 -4.38
C ILE A 369 -3.98 -11.36 -3.71
N GLU A 370 -5.06 -11.53 -4.46
CA GLU A 370 -6.34 -11.95 -3.90
C GLU A 370 -6.25 -13.33 -3.23
N THR A 371 -5.64 -14.31 -3.89
CA THR A 371 -5.39 -15.62 -3.29
C THR A 371 -4.53 -15.51 -2.03
N PHE A 372 -3.48 -14.68 -2.05
CA PHE A 372 -2.63 -14.45 -0.90
C PHE A 372 -3.40 -13.75 0.25
N ARG A 373 -4.26 -12.78 -0.08
CA ARG A 373 -5.14 -12.11 0.88
C ARG A 373 -6.09 -13.08 1.57
N GLU A 374 -6.82 -13.90 0.81
CA GLU A 374 -7.72 -14.89 1.37
C GLU A 374 -7.02 -15.85 2.33
N VAL A 375 -5.84 -16.32 1.94
CA VAL A 375 -5.02 -17.18 2.79
C VAL A 375 -4.52 -16.42 4.02
N SER A 376 -4.08 -15.16 3.87
CA SER A 376 -3.58 -14.34 4.97
C SER A 376 -4.68 -13.98 5.97
N GLU A 377 -5.89 -13.65 5.49
CA GLU A 377 -7.06 -13.39 6.35
C GLU A 377 -7.44 -14.61 7.17
N HIS A 378 -7.43 -15.81 6.57
CA HIS A 378 -7.68 -17.06 7.27
C HIS A 378 -6.63 -17.37 8.35
N LEU A 379 -5.40 -16.93 8.14
CA LEU A 379 -4.28 -17.14 9.06
C LEU A 379 -4.07 -15.96 10.03
N GLY A 380 -4.87 -14.89 9.94
CA GLY A 380 -4.75 -13.69 10.78
C GLY A 380 -3.47 -12.89 10.52
N ILE A 381 -2.88 -13.01 9.34
CA ILE A 381 -1.64 -12.35 8.95
C ILE A 381 -1.93 -10.92 8.46
N SER A 382 -1.15 -9.94 8.92
CA SER A 382 -1.23 -8.57 8.42
C SER A 382 -0.58 -8.43 7.05
N MET A 383 -1.39 -8.15 6.03
CA MET A 383 -0.88 -7.84 4.68
C MET A 383 0.03 -6.59 4.67
N ALA A 384 -0.19 -5.64 5.58
CA ALA A 384 0.65 -4.46 5.70
C ALA A 384 2.09 -4.82 6.09
N ASP A 385 2.25 -5.77 7.02
CA ASP A 385 3.57 -6.23 7.46
C ASP A 385 4.28 -6.98 6.33
N VAL A 386 3.54 -7.77 5.55
CA VAL A 386 4.07 -8.46 4.38
C VAL A 386 4.56 -7.49 3.31
N PHE A 387 3.77 -6.47 2.97
CA PHE A 387 4.17 -5.46 1.97
C PHE A 387 5.27 -4.52 2.47
N ALA A 388 5.42 -4.40 3.79
CA ALA A 388 6.49 -3.61 4.39
C ALA A 388 7.82 -4.36 4.50
N ALA A 389 7.83 -5.69 4.37
CA ALA A 389 9.01 -6.52 4.53
C ALA A 389 9.73 -6.80 3.22
N GLU A 390 11.07 -6.87 3.28
CA GLU A 390 11.90 -7.43 2.21
C GLU A 390 12.14 -8.92 2.44
N ARG A 391 12.11 -9.34 3.71
CA ARG A 391 12.33 -10.72 4.16
C ARG A 391 11.35 -11.05 5.28
N ILE A 392 10.67 -12.18 5.16
CA ILE A 392 9.72 -12.62 6.18
C ILE A 392 10.14 -13.99 6.70
N ILE A 393 10.19 -14.10 8.02
CA ILE A 393 10.34 -15.35 8.73
C ILE A 393 9.01 -15.64 9.40
N TRP A 394 8.29 -16.62 8.87
CA TRP A 394 7.02 -17.06 9.43
C TRP A 394 7.29 -17.94 10.65
N VAL A 395 6.64 -17.63 11.75
CA VAL A 395 6.71 -18.41 13.00
C VAL A 395 5.34 -18.94 13.38
N GLU A 396 5.30 -20.01 14.16
CA GLU A 396 4.06 -20.69 14.47
C GLU A 396 3.14 -19.86 15.36
N GLY A 397 3.71 -19.13 16.33
CA GLY A 397 2.91 -18.39 17.30
C GLY A 397 3.45 -17.00 17.63
N GLN A 398 2.62 -16.23 18.34
CA GLN A 398 2.96 -14.89 18.81
C GLN A 398 4.10 -14.87 19.84
N THR A 399 4.35 -15.99 20.49
CA THR A 399 5.45 -16.13 21.45
C THR A 399 6.79 -16.05 20.73
N GLU A 400 6.94 -16.79 19.62
CA GLU A 400 8.13 -16.78 18.76
C GLU A 400 8.31 -15.43 18.10
N GLU A 401 7.22 -14.80 17.61
CA GLU A 401 7.23 -13.47 17.01
C GLU A 401 7.81 -12.40 17.95
N LEU A 402 7.56 -12.52 19.24
CA LEU A 402 8.11 -11.62 20.26
C LEU A 402 9.52 -12.00 20.70
N CYS A 403 9.77 -13.30 20.92
CA CYS A 403 10.99 -13.79 21.53
C CYS A 403 12.17 -13.88 20.55
N PHE A 404 11.95 -14.28 19.29
CA PHE A 404 13.04 -14.49 18.33
C PHE A 404 13.74 -13.19 17.92
N PRO A 405 13.03 -12.09 17.56
CA PRO A 405 13.67 -10.81 17.29
C PRO A 405 14.47 -10.29 18.49
N TYR A 406 13.89 -10.40 19.69
CA TYR A 406 14.56 -9.98 20.92
C TYR A 406 15.85 -10.77 21.17
N LEU A 407 15.79 -12.10 21.08
CA LEU A 407 16.94 -12.97 21.23
C LEU A 407 18.05 -12.66 20.23
N TYR A 408 17.69 -12.49 18.94
CA TYR A 408 18.64 -12.14 17.89
C TYR A 408 19.31 -10.81 18.17
N GLN A 409 18.54 -9.80 18.54
CA GLN A 409 19.04 -8.46 18.83
C GLN A 409 20.03 -8.44 20.00
N GLN A 410 19.77 -9.21 21.05
CA GLN A 410 20.65 -9.28 22.22
C GLN A 410 21.94 -10.08 21.96
N THR A 411 21.96 -10.95 20.95
CA THR A 411 23.06 -11.89 20.74
C THR A 411 23.89 -11.61 19.48
N LYS A 412 23.28 -11.10 18.42
CA LYS A 412 23.91 -10.84 17.12
C LYS A 412 23.87 -9.37 16.70
N GLY A 413 23.08 -8.55 17.41
CA GLY A 413 22.85 -7.14 17.05
C GLY A 413 21.54 -6.93 16.29
N PRO A 414 21.31 -5.73 15.71
CA PRO A 414 20.05 -5.41 15.07
C PRO A 414 19.74 -6.36 13.90
N LEU A 415 18.47 -6.67 13.73
CA LEU A 415 18.00 -7.44 12.58
C LEU A 415 18.40 -6.75 11.26
N PRO A 416 18.75 -7.50 10.23
CA PRO A 416 18.97 -6.96 8.91
C PRO A 416 17.75 -6.14 8.46
N ARG A 417 17.98 -4.99 7.80
CA ARG A 417 16.91 -4.10 7.36
C ARG A 417 15.88 -4.87 6.53
N GLY A 418 14.61 -4.57 6.75
CA GLY A 418 13.52 -5.20 6.01
C GLY A 418 13.21 -6.64 6.42
N THR A 419 13.85 -7.19 7.47
CA THR A 419 13.54 -8.53 7.99
C THR A 419 12.53 -8.44 9.13
N ILE A 420 11.46 -9.22 9.03
CA ILE A 420 10.44 -9.33 10.08
C ILE A 420 10.19 -10.79 10.44
N PHE A 421 9.79 -11.01 11.69
CA PHE A 421 9.15 -12.24 12.13
C PHE A 421 7.64 -12.00 12.20
N ALA A 422 6.86 -12.90 11.63
CA ALA A 422 5.41 -12.79 11.62
C ALA A 422 4.77 -14.11 12.04
N SER A 423 3.86 -14.06 13.02
CA SER A 423 3.14 -15.24 13.50
C SER A 423 1.93 -15.54 12.62
N VAL A 424 1.62 -16.82 12.52
CA VAL A 424 0.39 -17.31 11.91
C VAL A 424 -0.69 -17.41 12.99
N ALA A 425 -1.55 -16.42 13.09
CA ALA A 425 -2.45 -16.20 14.23
C ALA A 425 -3.54 -17.29 14.41
N ALA A 426 -3.77 -18.15 13.43
CA ALA A 426 -4.83 -19.17 13.46
C ALA A 426 -4.48 -20.46 14.22
N THR A 427 -3.31 -20.55 14.85
CA THR A 427 -2.86 -21.81 15.49
C THR A 427 -3.60 -22.16 16.78
N GLY A 428 -4.38 -21.24 17.37
CA GLY A 428 -5.21 -21.53 18.55
C GLY A 428 -6.31 -22.57 18.34
N ASP A 429 -6.78 -22.75 17.09
CA ASP A 429 -7.84 -23.69 16.70
C ASP A 429 -7.29 -24.96 16.02
N PHE A 430 -5.98 -25.05 15.76
CA PHE A 430 -5.33 -26.21 15.15
C PHE A 430 -5.09 -27.40 16.12
N HIS A 431 -5.81 -27.49 17.21
CA HIS A 431 -6.00 -28.79 17.91
C HIS A 431 -6.76 -29.79 17.03
N LEU A 432 -6.82 -29.55 15.74
CA LEU A 432 -7.48 -30.39 14.75
C LEU A 432 -6.59 -31.59 14.38
N ASN A 433 -7.20 -32.74 14.54
CA ASN A 433 -6.80 -34.11 14.24
C ASN A 433 -5.70 -34.30 13.18
N LYS A 434 -4.94 -35.40 13.31
CA LYS A 434 -3.86 -35.90 12.44
C LYS A 434 -4.04 -35.79 10.91
N ARG A 435 -5.20 -35.40 10.40
CA ARG A 435 -5.49 -35.21 8.97
C ARG A 435 -5.10 -33.83 8.41
N ASP A 436 -4.92 -32.81 9.25
CA ASP A 436 -4.79 -31.42 8.77
C ASP A 436 -3.34 -30.91 8.59
N ARG A 437 -2.33 -31.72 8.89
CA ARG A 437 -0.92 -31.37 8.66
C ARG A 437 -0.60 -31.11 7.17
N THR A 438 -1.29 -31.82 6.27
CA THR A 438 -1.17 -31.59 4.82
C THR A 438 -1.76 -30.24 4.43
N LEU A 439 -2.83 -29.82 5.08
CA LEU A 439 -3.47 -28.53 4.84
C LEU A 439 -2.58 -27.36 5.30
N VAL A 440 -1.95 -27.46 6.46
CA VAL A 440 -0.97 -26.47 6.94
C VAL A 440 0.18 -26.34 5.95
N TYR A 441 0.71 -27.45 5.46
CA TYR A 441 1.75 -27.44 4.43
C TYR A 441 1.27 -26.84 3.10
N GLU A 442 0.06 -27.16 2.64
CA GLU A 442 -0.52 -26.54 1.44
C GLU A 442 -0.71 -25.04 1.59
N ILE A 443 -1.17 -24.58 2.74
CA ILE A 443 -1.33 -23.17 3.07
C ILE A 443 0.03 -22.46 3.01
N TYR A 444 1.06 -23.00 3.67
CA TYR A 444 2.40 -22.45 3.64
C TYR A 444 3.05 -22.51 2.25
N SER A 445 2.81 -23.58 1.50
CA SER A 445 3.24 -23.68 0.12
C SER A 445 2.61 -22.61 -0.79
N ARG A 446 1.32 -22.33 -0.59
CA ARG A 446 0.60 -21.25 -1.29
C ARG A 446 1.06 -19.87 -0.85
N LEU A 447 1.30 -19.66 0.46
CA LEU A 447 1.88 -18.44 0.99
C LEU A 447 3.28 -18.20 0.42
N SER A 448 4.14 -19.23 0.40
CA SER A 448 5.48 -19.14 -0.18
C SER A 448 5.44 -18.82 -1.66
N ALA A 449 4.58 -19.49 -2.43
CA ALA A 449 4.45 -19.25 -3.87
C ALA A 449 3.90 -17.85 -4.18
N ALA A 450 2.96 -17.35 -3.38
CA ALA A 450 2.41 -16.01 -3.52
C ALA A 450 3.36 -14.94 -2.97
N ALA A 451 4.03 -15.21 -1.84
CA ALA A 451 5.03 -14.31 -1.26
C ALA A 451 6.31 -14.24 -2.09
N ALA A 452 6.69 -15.27 -2.82
CA ALA A 452 7.83 -15.24 -3.74
C ALA A 452 7.72 -14.17 -4.83
N SER A 453 6.51 -13.71 -5.15
CA SER A 453 6.29 -12.55 -6.02
C SER A 453 6.29 -11.21 -5.29
N LEU A 454 6.28 -11.19 -3.95
CA LEU A 454 6.16 -9.99 -3.12
C LEU A 454 7.42 -9.73 -2.28
N VAL A 455 8.10 -10.80 -1.85
CA VAL A 455 9.19 -10.77 -0.87
C VAL A 455 10.40 -11.50 -1.43
N VAL A 456 11.58 -10.95 -1.21
CA VAL A 456 12.84 -11.45 -1.75
C VAL A 456 13.24 -12.80 -1.14
N ALA A 457 12.93 -13.03 0.14
CA ALA A 457 13.27 -14.26 0.83
C ALA A 457 12.25 -14.62 1.92
N VAL A 458 11.93 -15.92 2.04
CA VAL A 458 10.95 -16.45 2.99
C VAL A 458 11.53 -17.66 3.71
N ALA A 459 11.37 -17.73 5.02
CA ALA A 459 11.64 -18.91 5.83
C ALA A 459 10.46 -19.20 6.76
N PHE A 460 10.31 -20.45 7.17
CA PHE A 460 9.26 -20.91 8.09
C PHE A 460 9.89 -21.63 9.27
N SER A 461 9.48 -21.28 10.48
CA SER A 461 9.86 -21.93 11.71
C SER A 461 8.65 -22.62 12.35
N PHE A 462 8.76 -23.91 12.60
CA PHE A 462 7.74 -24.71 13.25
C PHE A 462 8.24 -25.39 14.52
N ASP A 463 7.33 -25.60 15.42
CA ASP A 463 7.52 -26.48 16.55
C ASP A 463 7.76 -27.94 16.08
N SER A 464 8.61 -28.66 16.77
CA SER A 464 8.95 -30.05 16.41
C SER A 464 7.87 -31.07 16.77
N GLU A 465 6.76 -30.66 17.37
CA GLU A 465 5.64 -31.45 17.89
C GLU A 465 5.53 -32.88 17.36
N ASN A 466 5.89 -33.90 18.08
CA ASN A 466 5.69 -35.32 17.77
C ASN A 466 6.02 -35.77 16.32
N LEU A 467 6.71 -34.95 15.52
CA LEU A 467 7.16 -35.30 14.18
C LEU A 467 8.41 -36.20 14.25
N THR A 468 8.41 -37.27 13.46
CA THR A 468 9.60 -38.09 13.27
C THR A 468 10.59 -37.37 12.38
N GLU A 469 11.88 -37.69 12.51
CA GLU A 469 12.93 -37.10 11.65
C GLU A 469 12.71 -37.37 10.15
N SER A 470 12.09 -38.51 9.81
CA SER A 470 11.68 -38.82 8.43
C SER A 470 10.61 -37.86 7.92
N GLU A 471 9.57 -37.57 8.74
CA GLU A 471 8.50 -36.64 8.39
C GLU A 471 9.03 -35.21 8.25
N LYS A 472 9.90 -34.75 9.15
CA LYS A 472 10.59 -33.45 9.05
C LYS A 472 11.40 -33.35 7.78
N GLY A 473 12.20 -34.36 7.47
CA GLY A 473 13.03 -34.40 6.25
C GLY A 473 12.20 -34.40 4.96
N ASP A 474 11.04 -35.08 4.94
CA ASP A 474 10.13 -35.05 3.81
C ASP A 474 9.49 -33.67 3.61
N MET A 475 9.08 -33.02 4.69
CA MET A 475 8.52 -31.67 4.65
C MET A 475 9.57 -30.64 4.20
N GLN A 476 10.80 -30.73 4.69
CA GLN A 476 11.88 -29.82 4.28
C GLN A 476 12.25 -29.98 2.80
N ARG A 477 12.30 -31.22 2.29
CA ARG A 477 12.54 -31.46 0.86
C ARG A 477 11.44 -30.88 -0.02
N ARG A 478 10.19 -31.02 0.36
CA ARG A 478 9.06 -30.43 -0.37
C ARG A 478 9.08 -28.90 -0.33
N ALA A 479 9.51 -28.30 0.77
CA ALA A 479 9.64 -26.86 0.96
C ALA A 479 10.94 -26.27 0.36
N LYS A 480 11.73 -27.05 -0.36
CA LYS A 480 13.00 -26.63 -0.96
C LYS A 480 13.96 -25.92 0.01
N GLY A 481 13.97 -26.37 1.27
CA GLY A 481 14.85 -25.83 2.29
C GLY A 481 14.35 -24.58 3.04
N ALA A 482 13.20 -24.01 2.67
CA ALA A 482 12.64 -22.84 3.35
C ALA A 482 11.99 -23.17 4.72
N LEU A 483 11.86 -24.46 5.05
CA LEU A 483 11.21 -24.94 6.26
C LEU A 483 12.25 -25.37 7.30
N HIS A 484 12.15 -24.81 8.49
CA HIS A 484 13.01 -25.09 9.63
C HIS A 484 12.18 -25.58 10.82
N PHE A 485 12.67 -26.58 11.54
CA PHE A 485 12.03 -27.08 12.76
C PHE A 485 12.85 -26.70 13.97
N LEU A 486 12.14 -26.24 15.02
CA LEU A 486 12.77 -25.96 16.30
C LEU A 486 13.44 -27.25 16.83
N PRO A 487 14.67 -27.20 17.33
CA PRO A 487 15.35 -28.40 17.84
C PRO A 487 14.60 -29.11 18.97
N ARG A 488 13.95 -28.35 19.86
CA ARG A 488 13.07 -28.87 20.90
C ARG A 488 11.60 -28.78 20.48
N ARG A 489 10.73 -29.46 21.23
CA ARG A 489 9.29 -29.57 20.90
C ARG A 489 8.63 -28.22 20.63
N HIS A 490 8.85 -27.25 21.50
CA HIS A 490 8.36 -25.88 21.38
C HIS A 490 9.25 -24.92 22.18
N LEU A 491 9.06 -23.61 22.02
CA LEU A 491 9.91 -22.56 22.58
C LEU A 491 10.05 -22.65 24.09
N GLU A 492 9.00 -23.01 24.85
CA GLU A 492 9.02 -23.06 26.30
C GLU A 492 9.94 -24.17 26.84
N CYS A 493 10.35 -25.14 26.02
CA CYS A 493 11.34 -26.13 26.41
C CYS A 493 12.73 -25.53 26.71
N TYR A 494 12.98 -24.29 26.28
CA TYR A 494 14.20 -23.55 26.63
C TYR A 494 14.07 -22.75 27.92
N PHE A 495 12.87 -22.68 28.51
CA PHE A 495 12.56 -21.94 29.74
C PHE A 495 12.48 -22.82 30.98
N ILE A 496 12.78 -24.12 30.89
CA ILE A 496 12.91 -25.00 32.05
C ILE A 496 14.23 -24.65 32.78
N ASP A 497 14.17 -23.56 33.52
CA ASP A 497 15.26 -23.02 34.33
C ASP A 497 14.75 -22.71 35.74
N PRO A 498 15.29 -23.40 36.78
CA PRO A 498 14.81 -23.20 38.14
C PRO A 498 14.93 -21.78 38.66
N ALA A 499 15.98 -21.05 38.28
CA ALA A 499 16.19 -19.68 38.72
C ALA A 499 15.20 -18.71 38.02
N ALA A 500 14.99 -18.88 36.74
CA ALA A 500 14.02 -18.07 35.98
C ALA A 500 12.58 -18.31 36.46
N ILE A 501 12.20 -19.57 36.72
CA ILE A 501 10.86 -19.92 37.23
C ILE A 501 10.66 -19.36 38.63
N ALA A 502 11.67 -19.46 39.52
CA ALA A 502 11.60 -18.87 40.85
C ALA A 502 11.42 -17.36 40.81
N ALA A 503 12.23 -16.66 40.00
CA ALA A 503 12.13 -15.23 39.83
C ALA A 503 10.77 -14.82 39.22
N PHE A 504 10.24 -15.59 38.26
CA PHE A 504 8.91 -15.39 37.70
C PHE A 504 7.80 -15.48 38.74
N ILE A 505 7.80 -16.56 39.57
CA ILE A 505 6.80 -16.73 40.64
C ILE A 505 6.85 -15.55 41.59
N VAL A 506 8.04 -15.19 42.08
CA VAL A 506 8.22 -14.06 43.00
C VAL A 506 7.81 -12.72 42.39
N SER A 507 8.04 -12.52 41.09
CA SER A 507 7.64 -11.29 40.41
C SER A 507 6.11 -11.11 40.34
N LYS A 508 5.37 -12.23 40.26
CA LYS A 508 3.90 -12.24 40.21
C LYS A 508 3.25 -12.28 41.59
N ASP A 509 3.91 -12.95 42.53
CA ASP A 509 3.48 -13.08 43.93
C ASP A 509 4.65 -12.79 44.87
N PRO A 510 4.87 -11.53 45.28
CA PRO A 510 5.96 -11.18 46.21
C PRO A 510 5.89 -11.87 47.56
N GLN A 511 4.72 -12.37 47.97
CA GLN A 511 4.57 -13.11 49.22
C GLN A 511 5.30 -14.48 49.20
N SER A 512 5.50 -15.02 47.99
CA SER A 512 6.22 -16.27 47.76
C SER A 512 7.75 -16.15 47.91
N ALA A 513 8.30 -14.93 48.03
CA ALA A 513 9.75 -14.69 48.05
C ALA A 513 10.53 -15.45 49.16
N GLN A 514 9.89 -15.76 50.28
CA GLN A 514 10.52 -16.51 51.37
C GLN A 514 10.49 -18.03 51.20
N SER A 515 9.57 -18.55 50.37
CA SER A 515 9.34 -19.99 50.20
C SER A 515 9.81 -20.53 48.86
N VAL A 516 9.93 -19.66 47.84
CA VAL A 516 10.28 -20.06 46.46
C VAL A 516 11.74 -19.67 46.18
N ALA A 517 12.62 -20.66 46.24
CA ALA A 517 14.03 -20.56 45.86
C ALA A 517 14.30 -21.45 44.62
N PRO A 518 15.39 -21.23 43.87
CA PRO A 518 15.74 -22.08 42.72
C PRO A 518 15.79 -23.59 43.07
N ASP A 519 16.30 -23.95 44.27
CA ASP A 519 16.36 -25.34 44.70
C ASP A 519 14.97 -25.96 44.93
N SER A 520 14.02 -25.20 45.47
CA SER A 520 12.64 -25.68 45.65
C SER A 520 11.92 -25.85 44.30
N VAL A 521 12.21 -24.98 43.34
CA VAL A 521 11.70 -25.10 41.97
C VAL A 521 12.31 -26.31 41.26
N GLN A 522 13.61 -26.56 41.45
CA GLN A 522 14.28 -27.72 40.87
C GLN A 522 13.67 -29.02 41.38
N MET A 523 13.44 -29.13 42.69
CA MET A 523 12.77 -30.29 43.28
C MET A 523 11.35 -30.48 42.76
N ALA A 524 10.59 -29.40 42.65
CA ALA A 524 9.23 -29.45 42.11
C ALA A 524 9.19 -29.85 40.62
N LEU A 525 10.15 -29.37 39.81
CA LEU A 525 10.32 -29.79 38.42
C LEU A 525 10.65 -31.29 38.30
N GLN A 526 11.59 -31.80 39.13
CA GLN A 526 11.97 -33.21 39.14
C GLN A 526 10.79 -34.10 39.57
N GLN A 527 10.06 -33.69 40.60
CA GLN A 527 8.86 -34.40 41.04
C GLN A 527 7.77 -34.44 39.97
N ALA A 528 7.43 -33.29 39.39
CA ALA A 528 6.43 -33.21 38.33
C ALA A 528 6.85 -34.00 37.08
N ALA A 529 8.14 -33.95 36.68
CA ALA A 529 8.67 -34.70 35.55
C ALA A 529 8.63 -36.23 35.74
N ALA A 530 8.66 -36.71 36.97
CA ALA A 530 8.54 -38.12 37.31
C ALA A 530 7.08 -38.64 37.24
N GLU A 531 6.10 -37.75 37.10
CA GLU A 531 4.67 -38.09 37.07
C GLU A 531 4.07 -37.87 35.67
N LYS A 532 2.96 -38.61 35.37
CA LYS A 532 2.19 -38.35 34.13
C LYS A 532 1.48 -36.99 34.22
N PRO A 533 1.43 -36.20 33.14
CA PRO A 533 1.78 -36.57 31.76
C PRO A 533 3.24 -36.31 31.36
N PHE A 534 4.13 -35.84 32.22
CA PHE A 534 5.48 -35.38 31.87
C PHE A 534 6.53 -36.51 31.92
N HIS A 535 6.21 -37.64 32.54
CA HIS A 535 7.06 -38.81 32.54
C HIS A 535 7.05 -39.49 31.18
N LEU A 536 8.09 -39.22 30.39
CA LEU A 536 8.30 -39.79 29.05
C LEU A 536 9.34 -40.92 29.12
N SER A 537 9.43 -41.74 28.04
CA SER A 537 10.44 -42.80 27.93
C SER A 537 11.88 -42.30 28.02
N GLU A 538 12.11 -41.06 27.68
CA GLU A 538 13.39 -40.35 27.66
C GLU A 538 13.74 -39.75 29.04
N TRP A 539 12.90 -39.85 30.05
CA TRP A 539 13.14 -39.32 31.37
C TRP A 539 14.23 -40.13 32.12
N THR A 540 15.32 -39.48 32.49
CA THR A 540 16.48 -40.08 33.16
C THR A 540 16.65 -39.59 34.59
N GLY A 541 15.75 -38.75 35.11
CA GLY A 541 15.91 -38.06 36.39
C GLY A 541 16.59 -36.69 36.28
N ASP A 542 17.06 -36.32 35.11
CA ASP A 542 17.69 -35.02 34.85
C ASP A 542 16.78 -34.14 34.03
N ILE A 543 16.34 -32.98 34.57
CA ILE A 543 15.51 -31.99 33.91
C ILE A 543 16.21 -31.28 32.76
N LEU A 544 17.52 -31.45 32.62
CA LEU A 544 18.33 -30.86 31.55
C LEU A 544 18.69 -31.86 30.44
N ALA A 545 18.22 -33.12 30.56
CA ALA A 545 18.48 -34.15 29.55
C ALA A 545 17.85 -33.79 28.21
N GLU A 546 18.69 -33.53 27.18
CA GLU A 546 18.22 -33.12 25.85
C GLU A 546 17.12 -34.02 25.22
N PRO A 547 17.20 -35.37 25.28
CA PRO A 547 16.17 -36.23 24.73
C PRO A 547 14.79 -35.99 25.36
N TRP A 548 14.74 -35.69 26.66
CA TRP A 548 13.51 -35.38 27.36
C TRP A 548 13.04 -33.95 27.10
N LEU A 549 13.94 -32.97 27.15
CA LEU A 549 13.65 -31.57 26.85
C LEU A 549 13.11 -31.39 25.44
N ALA A 550 13.55 -32.21 24.48
CA ALA A 550 13.08 -32.17 23.10
C ALA A 550 11.63 -32.63 22.95
N ARG A 551 11.00 -33.25 23.97
CA ARG A 551 9.68 -33.89 23.84
C ARG A 551 8.65 -33.49 24.91
N VAL A 552 9.10 -32.96 26.05
CA VAL A 552 8.22 -32.62 27.17
C VAL A 552 7.28 -31.45 26.81
N ASP A 553 6.08 -31.43 27.34
CA ASP A 553 5.17 -30.28 27.32
C ASP A 553 5.61 -29.28 28.40
N ALA A 554 6.62 -28.49 28.07
CA ALA A 554 7.29 -27.60 29.02
C ALA A 554 6.37 -26.46 29.50
N ALA A 555 5.51 -25.94 28.64
CA ALA A 555 4.58 -24.87 29.02
C ALA A 555 3.64 -25.35 30.15
N LYS A 556 3.10 -26.56 29.98
CA LYS A 556 2.21 -27.15 30.97
C LYS A 556 2.98 -27.54 32.24
N LEU A 557 4.23 -28.01 32.10
CA LEU A 557 5.08 -28.32 33.23
C LEU A 557 5.40 -27.07 34.07
N ILE A 558 5.81 -25.97 33.41
CA ILE A 558 6.08 -24.68 34.08
C ILE A 558 4.83 -24.19 34.80
N ASP A 559 3.66 -24.21 34.12
CA ASP A 559 2.39 -23.81 34.71
C ASP A 559 2.04 -24.65 35.96
N THR A 560 2.25 -25.97 35.89
CA THR A 560 2.01 -26.88 37.00
C THR A 560 2.91 -26.54 38.20
N VAL A 561 4.20 -26.34 37.97
CA VAL A 561 5.16 -25.98 39.01
C VAL A 561 4.88 -24.62 39.63
N CYS A 562 4.54 -23.62 38.78
CA CYS A 562 4.11 -22.29 39.26
C CYS A 562 2.90 -22.40 40.18
N GLY A 563 1.87 -23.15 39.75
CA GLY A 563 0.67 -23.38 40.55
C GLY A 563 0.95 -24.08 41.87
N THR A 564 1.78 -25.13 41.86
CA THR A 564 2.13 -25.90 43.05
C THR A 564 2.88 -25.07 44.10
N LEU A 565 3.88 -24.30 43.67
CA LEU A 565 4.74 -23.50 44.59
C LEU A 565 4.10 -22.18 45.04
N SER A 566 3.04 -21.75 44.41
CA SER A 566 2.31 -20.51 44.74
C SER A 566 0.92 -20.76 45.31
N ASP A 567 0.54 -21.99 45.68
CA ASP A 567 -0.83 -22.34 46.05
C ASP A 567 -1.88 -21.87 45.05
N GLN A 568 -1.62 -22.11 43.76
CA GLN A 568 -2.47 -21.73 42.59
C GLN A 568 -2.64 -20.22 42.36
N ARG A 569 -1.84 -19.35 43.00
CA ARG A 569 -1.90 -17.91 42.81
C ARG A 569 -1.18 -17.44 41.55
N VAL A 570 -0.16 -18.17 41.10
CA VAL A 570 0.60 -17.85 39.87
C VAL A 570 0.37 -18.91 38.82
N ARG A 571 0.05 -18.47 37.62
CA ARG A 571 -0.13 -19.31 36.43
C ARG A 571 0.81 -18.82 35.34
N PHE A 572 1.34 -19.72 34.55
CA PHE A 572 2.17 -19.37 33.40
C PHE A 572 1.36 -19.30 32.11
N ALA A 573 1.36 -18.14 31.50
CA ALA A 573 0.70 -17.89 30.20
C ALA A 573 1.74 -17.66 29.11
N LYS A 574 1.87 -18.59 28.16
CA LYS A 574 2.86 -18.56 27.07
C LYS A 574 3.06 -17.15 26.48
N LYS A 575 1.99 -16.54 25.97
CA LYS A 575 2.04 -15.24 25.29
C LYS A 575 2.50 -14.09 26.18
N ALA A 576 2.05 -14.06 27.42
CA ALA A 576 2.31 -12.95 28.33
C ALA A 576 3.66 -13.05 29.05
N ASP A 577 4.11 -14.27 29.32
CA ASP A 577 5.18 -14.51 30.29
C ASP A 577 6.48 -15.05 29.67
N SER A 578 6.43 -15.60 28.45
CA SER A 578 7.62 -16.17 27.78
C SER A 578 8.76 -15.17 27.59
N LEU A 579 8.44 -13.92 27.24
CA LEU A 579 9.46 -12.89 27.07
C LEU A 579 10.15 -12.54 28.40
N TYR A 580 9.43 -12.59 29.52
CA TYR A 580 10.02 -12.41 30.84
C TYR A 580 11.02 -13.52 31.14
N MET A 581 10.64 -14.78 30.90
CA MET A 581 11.50 -15.94 31.08
C MET A 581 12.77 -15.85 30.24
N LEU A 582 12.62 -15.53 28.96
CA LEU A 582 13.73 -15.36 28.03
C LEU A 582 14.71 -14.28 28.51
N ARG A 583 14.22 -13.13 28.93
CA ARG A 583 15.05 -12.03 29.45
C ARG A 583 15.84 -12.46 30.69
N HIS A 584 15.17 -13.07 31.66
CA HIS A 584 15.82 -13.51 32.88
C HIS A 584 16.94 -14.51 32.61
N ILE A 585 16.73 -15.49 31.73
CA ILE A 585 17.76 -16.48 31.38
C ILE A 585 18.91 -15.80 30.61
N LEU A 586 18.64 -14.88 29.70
CA LEU A 586 19.69 -14.14 28.97
C LEU A 586 20.59 -13.34 29.91
N GLU A 587 20.02 -12.73 30.96
CA GLU A 587 20.75 -11.91 31.93
C GLU A 587 21.59 -12.73 32.91
N ASN A 588 21.14 -13.95 33.29
CA ASN A 588 21.75 -14.73 34.34
C ASN A 588 22.54 -15.97 33.85
N ASP A 589 22.04 -16.68 32.82
CA ASP A 589 22.71 -17.84 32.22
C ASP A 589 22.41 -17.97 30.73
N SER A 590 22.98 -17.07 29.96
CA SER A 590 22.77 -17.00 28.49
C SER A 590 23.20 -18.28 27.74
N SER A 591 24.08 -19.10 28.35
CA SER A 591 24.59 -20.33 27.71
C SER A 591 23.50 -21.37 27.46
N ARG A 592 22.46 -21.39 28.28
CA ARG A 592 21.29 -22.30 28.13
C ARG A 592 20.49 -22.04 26.89
N LEU A 593 20.55 -20.83 26.37
CA LEU A 593 19.84 -20.42 25.16
C LEU A 593 20.68 -20.60 23.86
N ASN A 594 21.92 -21.12 23.96
CA ASN A 594 22.78 -21.31 22.80
C ASN A 594 22.10 -22.07 21.65
N PRO A 595 21.43 -23.23 21.88
CA PRO A 595 20.77 -23.95 20.79
C PRO A 595 19.64 -23.14 20.12
N LEU A 596 18.89 -22.38 20.90
CA LEU A 596 17.83 -21.50 20.40
C LEU A 596 18.43 -20.31 19.65
N ARG A 597 19.50 -19.72 20.16
CA ARG A 597 20.21 -18.61 19.53
C ARG A 597 20.76 -19.00 18.16
N ASP A 598 21.41 -20.17 18.09
CA ASP A 598 21.98 -20.69 16.85
C ASP A 598 20.88 -21.00 15.83
N PHE A 599 19.76 -21.54 16.29
CA PHE A 599 18.58 -21.75 15.46
C PHE A 599 18.01 -20.46 14.89
N VAL A 600 17.76 -19.44 15.73
CA VAL A 600 17.23 -18.13 15.28
C VAL A 600 18.21 -17.43 14.34
N ALA A 601 19.53 -17.53 14.61
CA ALA A 601 20.54 -17.02 13.71
C ALA A 601 20.47 -17.71 12.34
N SER A 602 20.32 -19.04 12.30
CA SER A 602 20.20 -19.80 11.05
C SER A 602 18.95 -19.41 10.23
N LEU A 603 17.84 -19.08 10.89
CA LEU A 603 16.64 -18.57 10.22
C LEU A 603 16.89 -17.22 9.52
N VAL A 604 17.57 -16.32 10.22
CA VAL A 604 17.91 -15.00 9.65
C VAL A 604 18.93 -15.15 8.53
N ASP A 605 19.93 -16.02 8.68
CA ASP A 605 20.92 -16.31 7.63
C ASP A 605 20.27 -16.92 6.38
N ALA A 606 19.29 -17.82 6.55
CA ALA A 606 18.57 -18.45 5.44
C ALA A 606 17.85 -17.42 4.55
N VAL A 607 17.29 -16.34 5.14
CA VAL A 607 16.62 -15.29 4.36
C VAL A 607 17.56 -14.19 3.88
N THR A 608 18.79 -14.09 4.44
CA THR A 608 19.76 -13.06 4.04
C THR A 608 20.74 -13.53 2.98
N GLN A 609 21.06 -14.84 2.94
CA GLN A 609 22.01 -15.43 1.99
C GLN A 609 21.37 -15.85 0.66
N THR A 610 20.05 -15.82 0.55
CA THR A 610 19.35 -16.11 -0.72
C THR A 610 19.55 -14.91 -1.65
N PRO A 611 20.26 -15.04 -2.79
CA PRO A 611 20.39 -13.94 -3.74
C PRO A 611 19.01 -13.55 -4.29
N PRO A 612 18.75 -12.28 -4.58
CA PRO A 612 17.51 -11.86 -5.23
C PRO A 612 17.39 -12.58 -6.57
N SER A 613 16.31 -13.31 -6.75
CA SER A 613 15.97 -14.04 -7.99
C SER A 613 15.55 -13.09 -9.10
#